data_9038b62e65e7da95e9bf999a20987c0a
#
_entry.id   9038b62e65e7da95e9bf999a20987c0a
#
_cell.length_a   1.000
_cell.length_b   1.000
_cell.length_c   1.000
_cell.angle_alpha   90.00
_cell.angle_beta   90.00
_cell.angle_gamma   90.00
#
_symmetry.space_group_name_H-M   'P 1'
#
loop_
_entity.id
_entity.type
_entity.pdbx_description
1 polymer ?
#
loop_
_entity_poly.entity_id
_entity_poly.type
_entity_poly.pdbx_seq_one_letter_code
_entity_poly.pdbx_strand_id
1 'polypeptide(L)'
;MKKQFKKHAALFMSVSMAAITLIGCGSAGKTNETGQTTQSAAETSVASGDGAPVTLRFSWWGSDNRHGALLDAIDAYQAKNPNVKIEAEYQGFDGYYEKIMTTLSSNTAPDIIQLNKEWLPDIQGAKHYLADLSTLPVDLSTLKDRLLEISGTYNGEANLFPCTVGGSPVVYVNADFAKEFGIDLTKNYTWDEIAELGKAVHEKDSDAYLMTADADMLNRLFIQPYLVQKTGKPIIDEETYAPNFTEADATEAFQNILNLYQSNALEPFGDAATFAGQMDQNTKWINKKIGMIVDYTGSAPKYLSSVDSPLEVISAPVMENAKSTGVVYGGDRGFSINDNSAHKDEAAEFLDFLMNDPEAIKIQKTEVGYCPTQQAEDILIAQGSVDELQKKAIDLVAKDPYINNMISGNTELEVVRKDLIQEVIYGDITPEDAAKELLEQYEEILGQLKTK
;
A
#
# COMPACT_ATOMS: atom_id res chain seq x y z
N MET A 1 -25.63 6.15 37.91
CA MET A 1 -26.74 5.25 37.51
C MET A 1 -26.20 4.24 36.49
N LYS A 2 -26.12 2.98 36.85
CA LYS A 2 -25.55 1.91 36.01
C LYS A 2 -26.48 1.61 34.86
N LYS A 3 -26.05 1.82 33.60
CA LYS A 3 -26.73 1.29 32.40
C LYS A 3 -26.13 -0.06 32.02
N GLN A 4 -26.94 -1.08 32.08
CA GLN A 4 -26.60 -2.45 31.66
C GLN A 4 -26.60 -2.55 30.14
N PHE A 5 -25.50 -3.00 29.58
CA PHE A 5 -25.45 -3.43 28.16
C PHE A 5 -26.17 -4.76 27.97
N LYS A 6 -27.18 -4.76 27.12
CA LYS A 6 -27.85 -6.00 26.65
C LYS A 6 -27.03 -6.60 25.51
N LYS A 7 -26.43 -7.78 25.78
CA LYS A 7 -25.85 -8.64 24.76
C LYS A 7 -26.95 -9.25 23.89
N HIS A 8 -26.93 -9.03 22.60
CA HIS A 8 -27.73 -9.75 21.62
C HIS A 8 -26.88 -10.91 21.07
N ALA A 9 -27.25 -12.13 21.46
CA ALA A 9 -26.69 -13.35 20.89
C ALA A 9 -27.33 -13.60 19.52
N ALA A 10 -26.54 -13.63 18.45
CA ALA A 10 -26.97 -14.10 17.13
C ALA A 10 -26.89 -15.62 17.08
N LEU A 11 -28.03 -16.22 16.74
CA LEU A 11 -28.27 -17.65 16.62
C LEU A 11 -27.75 -18.14 15.26
N PHE A 12 -26.70 -18.93 15.21
CA PHE A 12 -26.24 -19.61 13.99
C PHE A 12 -27.09 -20.85 13.74
N MET A 13 -27.77 -20.87 12.59
CA MET A 13 -28.49 -22.01 12.06
C MET A 13 -27.49 -22.86 11.24
N SER A 14 -27.20 -24.07 11.76
CA SER A 14 -26.44 -25.12 11.08
C SER A 14 -27.32 -25.81 10.04
N VAL A 15 -26.93 -25.78 8.77
CA VAL A 15 -27.50 -26.59 7.70
C VAL A 15 -26.58 -27.77 7.46
N SER A 16 -27.08 -28.98 7.80
CA SER A 16 -26.44 -30.25 7.52
C SER A 16 -26.67 -30.64 6.06
N MET A 17 -25.59 -30.85 5.28
CA MET A 17 -25.67 -31.46 3.96
C MET A 17 -25.28 -32.92 4.02
N ALA A 18 -26.23 -33.78 3.63
CA ALA A 18 -26.08 -35.25 3.56
C ALA A 18 -25.23 -35.65 2.36
N ALA A 19 -24.34 -36.60 2.60
CA ALA A 19 -23.54 -37.29 1.60
C ALA A 19 -24.40 -38.28 0.81
N ILE A 20 -24.31 -38.26 -0.50
CA ILE A 20 -24.80 -39.32 -1.38
C ILE A 20 -23.59 -39.98 -2.04
N THR A 21 -23.32 -41.20 -1.62
CA THR A 21 -22.40 -42.16 -2.27
C THR A 21 -23.12 -42.86 -3.40
N LEU A 22 -22.56 -42.86 -4.60
CA LEU A 22 -22.94 -43.77 -5.68
C LEU A 22 -21.72 -44.60 -6.09
N ILE A 23 -21.85 -45.88 -5.83
CA ILE A 23 -20.97 -46.95 -6.27
C ILE A 23 -21.42 -47.37 -7.68
N GLY A 24 -20.49 -47.51 -8.63
CA GLY A 24 -20.72 -48.08 -9.93
C GLY A 24 -19.50 -48.87 -10.40
N CYS A 25 -19.59 -50.19 -10.31
CA CYS A 25 -18.62 -51.17 -10.81
C CYS A 25 -18.78 -51.49 -12.29
N GLY A 26 -17.67 -51.94 -12.90
CA GLY A 26 -17.63 -52.81 -14.08
C GLY A 26 -16.91 -52.20 -15.27
N SER A 27 -16.04 -52.83 -16.00
CA SER A 27 -15.52 -54.17 -16.18
C SER A 27 -14.47 -54.12 -17.29
N ALA A 28 -13.56 -55.02 -17.25
CA ALA A 28 -12.40 -55.26 -18.07
C ALA A 28 -12.64 -55.46 -19.60
N GLY A 29 -11.65 -55.16 -20.40
CA GLY A 29 -11.52 -55.59 -21.81
C GLY A 29 -10.10 -55.39 -22.31
N LYS A 30 -9.44 -56.47 -22.65
CA LYS A 30 -8.06 -56.71 -23.05
C LYS A 30 -7.80 -56.47 -24.53
N THR A 31 -6.49 -56.19 -24.81
CA THR A 31 -5.60 -56.69 -25.94
C THR A 31 -5.65 -56.02 -27.29
N ASN A 32 -4.56 -55.62 -27.82
CA ASN A 32 -3.45 -56.09 -28.60
C ASN A 32 -2.87 -55.06 -29.60
N GLU A 33 -1.60 -54.83 -29.48
CA GLU A 33 -0.49 -55.01 -30.45
C GLU A 33 -0.42 -54.28 -31.80
N THR A 34 0.81 -53.75 -31.99
CA THR A 34 1.70 -53.67 -33.18
C THR A 34 1.48 -52.58 -34.20
N GLY A 35 2.58 -51.81 -34.39
CA GLY A 35 2.83 -51.05 -35.60
C GLY A 35 3.99 -50.04 -35.45
N GLN A 36 5.25 -50.54 -35.55
CA GLN A 36 6.46 -49.71 -35.78
C GLN A 36 6.40 -49.01 -37.14
N THR A 37 6.66 -47.73 -37.17
CA THR A 37 7.25 -47.08 -38.34
C THR A 37 8.17 -45.96 -37.89
N THR A 38 9.43 -46.18 -38.09
CA THR A 38 10.55 -45.24 -38.03
C THR A 38 10.43 -44.18 -39.09
N GLN A 39 10.45 -42.90 -38.70
CA GLN A 39 10.91 -41.84 -39.60
C GLN A 39 11.77 -40.84 -38.84
N SER A 40 13.04 -40.80 -39.23
CA SER A 40 14.06 -39.84 -38.85
C SER A 40 13.64 -38.45 -39.32
N ALA A 41 13.66 -37.47 -38.41
CA ALA A 41 13.69 -36.05 -38.77
C ALA A 41 14.64 -35.30 -37.84
N ALA A 42 15.44 -34.52 -38.46
CA ALA A 42 16.54 -33.68 -38.06
C ALA A 42 16.45 -33.07 -36.66
N GLU A 43 17.52 -33.27 -35.92
CA GLU A 43 17.87 -32.56 -34.71
C GLU A 43 18.14 -31.08 -35.01
N THR A 44 17.20 -30.22 -34.62
CA THR A 44 17.48 -28.82 -34.39
C THR A 44 17.86 -28.69 -32.91
N SER A 45 19.10 -28.44 -32.63
CA SER A 45 19.60 -28.21 -31.26
C SER A 45 18.96 -26.97 -30.67
N VAL A 46 17.94 -27.19 -29.88
CA VAL A 46 17.44 -26.21 -28.87
C VAL A 46 18.32 -26.40 -27.65
N ALA A 47 18.95 -25.33 -27.20
CA ALA A 47 19.77 -25.33 -25.98
C ALA A 47 18.98 -25.91 -24.83
N SER A 48 19.45 -27.02 -24.28
CA SER A 48 18.90 -27.72 -23.13
C SER A 48 19.19 -26.92 -21.87
N GLY A 49 18.18 -26.26 -21.32
CA GLY A 49 18.13 -25.95 -19.88
C GLY A 49 17.80 -27.24 -19.16
N ASP A 50 18.77 -27.81 -18.47
CA ASP A 50 18.68 -29.13 -17.80
C ASP A 50 18.09 -28.96 -16.38
N GLY A 51 16.87 -28.37 -16.24
CA GLY A 51 16.15 -28.18 -14.98
C GLY A 51 14.90 -29.06 -14.92
N ALA A 52 14.63 -29.69 -13.78
CA ALA A 52 13.35 -30.32 -13.50
C ALA A 52 12.23 -29.26 -13.56
N PRO A 53 11.01 -29.60 -13.99
CA PRO A 53 9.89 -28.64 -13.99
C PRO A 53 9.64 -28.10 -12.58
N VAL A 54 9.61 -26.78 -12.45
CA VAL A 54 9.36 -26.06 -11.19
C VAL A 54 8.03 -25.35 -11.28
N THR A 55 7.23 -25.41 -10.20
CA THR A 55 6.02 -24.59 -10.07
C THR A 55 6.20 -23.66 -8.90
N LEU A 56 6.15 -22.35 -9.16
CA LEU A 56 6.18 -21.29 -8.16
C LEU A 56 4.78 -20.73 -7.95
N ARG A 57 4.44 -20.36 -6.74
CA ARG A 57 3.22 -19.64 -6.39
C ARG A 57 3.59 -18.19 -6.07
N PHE A 58 2.92 -17.24 -6.73
CA PHE A 58 3.15 -15.82 -6.52
C PHE A 58 1.87 -15.12 -6.10
N SER A 59 1.90 -14.43 -4.93
CA SER A 59 0.75 -13.74 -4.37
C SER A 59 0.96 -12.23 -4.28
N TRP A 60 -0.09 -11.46 -4.67
CA TRP A 60 -0.09 -10.00 -4.57
C TRP A 60 -1.51 -9.43 -4.44
N TRP A 61 -1.59 -8.14 -4.04
CA TRP A 61 -2.82 -7.37 -4.11
C TRP A 61 -2.72 -6.21 -5.10
N GLY A 62 -3.87 -5.72 -5.57
CA GLY A 62 -3.86 -4.54 -6.43
C GLY A 62 -5.19 -4.29 -7.15
N SER A 63 -5.13 -3.35 -8.10
CA SER A 63 -6.17 -3.08 -9.08
C SER A 63 -6.05 -4.02 -10.28
N ASP A 64 -7.08 -4.03 -11.14
CA ASP A 64 -7.08 -4.81 -12.38
C ASP A 64 -5.88 -4.49 -13.27
N ASN A 65 -5.46 -3.22 -13.35
CA ASN A 65 -4.26 -2.83 -14.11
C ASN A 65 -3.00 -3.50 -13.58
N ARG A 66 -2.80 -3.50 -12.25
CA ARG A 66 -1.66 -4.19 -11.63
C ARG A 66 -1.72 -5.69 -11.85
N HIS A 67 -2.91 -6.28 -11.75
CA HIS A 67 -3.09 -7.71 -12.03
C HIS A 67 -2.69 -8.02 -13.48
N GLY A 68 -3.17 -7.25 -14.45
CA GLY A 68 -2.80 -7.40 -15.86
C GLY A 68 -1.30 -7.28 -16.09
N ALA A 69 -0.66 -6.24 -15.55
CA ALA A 69 0.77 -6.00 -15.72
C ALA A 69 1.65 -7.14 -15.16
N LEU A 70 1.28 -7.69 -13.98
CA LEU A 70 2.02 -8.82 -13.40
C LEU A 70 1.76 -10.13 -14.14
N LEU A 71 0.55 -10.37 -14.64
CA LEU A 71 0.23 -11.55 -15.45
C LEU A 71 1.00 -11.52 -16.79
N ASP A 72 1.06 -10.37 -17.45
CA ASP A 72 1.83 -10.21 -18.70
C ASP A 72 3.35 -10.41 -18.47
N ALA A 73 3.87 -9.96 -17.31
CA ALA A 73 5.26 -10.19 -16.93
C ALA A 73 5.54 -11.67 -16.63
N ILE A 74 4.61 -12.38 -15.97
CA ILE A 74 4.67 -13.83 -15.77
C ILE A 74 4.74 -14.56 -17.09
N ASP A 75 3.88 -14.23 -18.05
CA ASP A 75 3.86 -14.86 -19.37
C ASP A 75 5.19 -14.63 -20.12
N ALA A 76 5.76 -13.42 -20.05
CA ALA A 76 7.06 -13.11 -20.64
C ALA A 76 8.20 -13.93 -19.99
N TYR A 77 8.19 -14.10 -18.66
CA TYR A 77 9.17 -14.93 -17.96
C TYR A 77 9.06 -16.41 -18.36
N GLN A 78 7.85 -16.96 -18.34
CA GLN A 78 7.61 -18.36 -18.70
C GLN A 78 7.98 -18.67 -20.17
N ALA A 79 7.82 -17.69 -21.07
CA ALA A 79 8.26 -17.83 -22.45
C ALA A 79 9.79 -18.00 -22.58
N LYS A 80 10.57 -17.37 -21.70
CA LYS A 80 12.02 -17.50 -21.62
C LYS A 80 12.45 -18.74 -20.82
N ASN A 81 11.64 -19.17 -19.87
CA ASN A 81 11.93 -20.22 -18.89
C ASN A 81 10.85 -21.31 -18.93
N PRO A 82 10.77 -22.14 -20.01
CA PRO A 82 9.66 -23.07 -20.24
C PRO A 82 9.55 -24.18 -19.18
N ASN A 83 10.57 -24.39 -18.37
CA ASN A 83 10.55 -25.35 -17.26
C ASN A 83 9.99 -24.76 -15.95
N VAL A 84 9.74 -23.43 -15.91
CA VAL A 84 9.15 -22.77 -14.74
C VAL A 84 7.70 -22.41 -15.03
N LYS A 85 6.80 -22.84 -14.18
CA LYS A 85 5.39 -22.44 -14.16
C LYS A 85 5.15 -21.54 -12.97
N ILE A 86 4.45 -20.41 -13.15
CA ILE A 86 4.07 -19.52 -12.07
C ILE A 86 2.55 -19.53 -11.91
N GLU A 87 2.09 -19.90 -10.74
CA GLU A 87 0.67 -19.86 -10.35
C GLU A 87 0.39 -18.54 -9.63
N ALA A 88 -0.43 -17.72 -10.26
CA ALA A 88 -0.80 -16.39 -9.80
C ALA A 88 -1.94 -16.45 -8.77
N GLU A 89 -1.75 -15.81 -7.62
CA GLU A 89 -2.75 -15.65 -6.56
C GLU A 89 -2.94 -14.16 -6.24
N TYR A 90 -4.03 -13.55 -6.67
CA TYR A 90 -4.23 -12.12 -6.47
C TYR A 90 -5.64 -11.78 -6.03
N GLN A 91 -5.77 -10.62 -5.35
CA GLN A 91 -7.02 -10.09 -4.84
C GLN A 91 -6.92 -8.57 -4.64
N GLY A 92 -7.99 -7.93 -4.15
CA GLY A 92 -7.94 -6.59 -3.59
C GLY A 92 -7.15 -6.53 -2.29
N PHE A 93 -6.95 -5.33 -1.75
CA PHE A 93 -6.17 -5.13 -0.52
C PHE A 93 -6.85 -5.70 0.72
N ASP A 94 -8.19 -5.57 0.80
CA ASP A 94 -8.96 -6.00 1.97
C ASP A 94 -8.81 -7.51 2.24
N GLY A 95 -8.46 -7.85 3.47
CA GLY A 95 -8.26 -9.24 3.92
C GLY A 95 -6.98 -9.91 3.41
N TYR A 96 -6.13 -9.20 2.65
CA TYR A 96 -4.89 -9.78 2.12
C TYR A 96 -3.88 -10.07 3.23
N TYR A 97 -3.70 -9.15 4.17
CA TYR A 97 -2.81 -9.33 5.32
C TYR A 97 -3.17 -10.55 6.15
N GLU A 98 -4.44 -10.71 6.52
CA GLU A 98 -4.94 -11.82 7.32
C GLU A 98 -4.76 -13.16 6.59
N LYS A 99 -4.99 -13.17 5.26
CA LYS A 99 -4.73 -14.35 4.43
C LYS A 99 -3.25 -14.73 4.46
N ILE A 100 -2.35 -13.77 4.26
CA ILE A 100 -0.91 -14.04 4.25
C ILE A 100 -0.42 -14.52 5.62
N MET A 101 -0.81 -13.86 6.70
CA MET A 101 -0.47 -14.30 8.07
C MET A 101 -0.96 -15.72 8.36
N THR A 102 -2.17 -16.06 7.92
CA THR A 102 -2.74 -17.41 8.07
C THR A 102 -1.92 -18.43 7.29
N THR A 103 -1.56 -18.15 6.04
CA THR A 103 -0.82 -19.09 5.19
C THR A 103 0.65 -19.26 5.64
N LEU A 104 1.30 -18.19 6.10
CA LEU A 104 2.64 -18.24 6.71
C LEU A 104 2.62 -19.10 7.98
N SER A 105 1.65 -18.87 8.87
CA SER A 105 1.52 -19.59 10.13
C SER A 105 1.23 -21.09 9.94
N SER A 106 0.51 -21.46 8.88
CA SER A 106 0.20 -22.86 8.53
C SER A 106 1.24 -23.51 7.61
N ASN A 107 2.30 -22.79 7.24
CA ASN A 107 3.33 -23.26 6.30
C ASN A 107 2.78 -23.63 4.91
N THR A 108 1.80 -22.86 4.43
CA THR A 108 1.14 -23.03 3.13
C THR A 108 1.23 -21.77 2.26
N ALA A 109 2.05 -20.80 2.69
CA ALA A 109 2.23 -19.54 1.97
C ALA A 109 2.83 -19.75 0.57
N PRO A 110 2.53 -18.86 -0.39
CA PRO A 110 3.18 -18.83 -1.68
C PRO A 110 4.71 -18.66 -1.57
N ASP A 111 5.43 -18.98 -2.65
CA ASP A 111 6.88 -18.84 -2.73
C ASP A 111 7.30 -17.38 -2.76
N ILE A 112 6.54 -16.54 -3.48
CA ILE A 112 6.76 -15.10 -3.59
C ILE A 112 5.50 -14.38 -3.12
N ILE A 113 5.71 -13.37 -2.27
CA ILE A 113 4.61 -12.68 -1.57
C ILE A 113 4.83 -11.17 -1.66
N GLN A 114 3.82 -10.43 -2.09
CA GLN A 114 3.83 -8.97 -1.93
C GLN A 114 3.50 -8.61 -0.48
N LEU A 115 4.27 -7.71 0.12
CA LEU A 115 4.08 -7.27 1.50
C LEU A 115 4.21 -5.75 1.61
N ASN A 116 3.50 -5.14 2.56
CA ASN A 116 3.86 -3.82 3.07
C ASN A 116 5.06 -3.94 4.00
N LYS A 117 5.98 -2.98 3.94
CA LYS A 117 7.15 -2.94 4.83
C LYS A 117 6.77 -2.91 6.31
N GLU A 118 5.66 -2.27 6.65
CA GLU A 118 5.16 -2.14 8.02
C GLU A 118 4.71 -3.47 8.62
N TRP A 119 4.52 -4.50 7.80
CA TRP A 119 4.18 -5.86 8.25
C TRP A 119 5.41 -6.69 8.61
N LEU A 120 6.62 -6.24 8.24
CA LEU A 120 7.86 -6.99 8.48
C LEU A 120 8.10 -7.29 9.98
N PRO A 121 7.88 -6.37 10.93
CA PRO A 121 8.01 -6.68 12.35
C PRO A 121 7.11 -7.81 12.81
N ASP A 122 5.84 -7.84 12.38
CA ASP A 122 4.89 -8.88 12.74
C ASP A 122 5.24 -10.23 12.09
N ILE A 123 5.73 -10.20 10.85
CA ILE A 123 6.06 -11.41 10.07
C ILE A 123 7.41 -12.00 10.52
N GLN A 124 8.43 -11.18 10.73
CA GLN A 124 9.81 -11.62 11.03
C GLN A 124 10.14 -11.59 12.52
N GLY A 125 9.37 -10.86 13.36
CA GLY A 125 9.72 -10.69 14.77
C GLY A 125 9.60 -11.99 15.60
N ALA A 126 8.58 -12.81 15.36
CA ALA A 126 8.34 -14.03 16.12
C ALA A 126 8.95 -15.30 15.47
N LYS A 127 9.01 -15.32 14.14
CA LYS A 127 9.58 -16.42 13.33
C LYS A 127 10.14 -15.85 12.05
N HIS A 128 11.24 -16.41 11.59
CA HIS A 128 11.80 -16.09 10.28
C HIS A 128 10.97 -16.76 9.19
N TYR A 129 9.96 -16.06 8.68
CA TYR A 129 9.12 -16.54 7.59
C TYR A 129 9.65 -16.16 6.21
N LEU A 130 10.50 -15.13 6.13
CA LEU A 130 11.01 -14.58 4.89
C LEU A 130 12.51 -14.82 4.78
N ALA A 131 12.94 -15.18 3.58
CA ALA A 131 14.35 -15.37 3.27
C ALA A 131 15.12 -14.03 3.26
N ASP A 132 16.41 -14.08 3.56
CA ASP A 132 17.32 -12.97 3.32
C ASP A 132 17.69 -12.94 1.83
N LEU A 133 17.13 -11.99 1.10
CA LEU A 133 17.34 -11.80 -0.34
C LEU A 133 18.79 -11.55 -0.70
N SER A 134 19.62 -11.05 0.23
CA SER A 134 21.06 -10.84 -0.01
C SER A 134 21.84 -12.14 -0.21
N THR A 135 21.25 -13.26 0.17
CA THR A 135 21.84 -14.61 0.02
C THR A 135 21.34 -15.36 -1.22
N LEU A 136 20.43 -14.74 -1.98
CA LEU A 136 19.75 -15.35 -3.13
C LEU A 136 20.15 -14.67 -4.46
N PRO A 137 19.92 -15.30 -5.61
CA PRO A 137 20.29 -14.76 -6.92
C PRO A 137 19.33 -13.63 -7.37
N VAL A 138 19.31 -12.52 -6.64
CA VAL A 138 18.59 -11.28 -6.96
C VAL A 138 19.53 -10.09 -6.79
N ASP A 139 19.59 -9.20 -7.80
CA ASP A 139 20.48 -8.03 -7.76
C ASP A 139 19.83 -6.86 -7.02
N LEU A 140 20.13 -6.74 -5.72
CA LEU A 140 19.68 -5.64 -4.87
C LEU A 140 20.45 -4.32 -5.09
N SER A 141 21.61 -4.38 -5.79
CA SER A 141 22.47 -3.20 -5.99
C SER A 141 21.87 -2.21 -7.00
N THR A 142 20.85 -2.61 -7.74
CA THR A 142 20.09 -1.80 -8.70
C THR A 142 19.17 -0.79 -8.04
N LEU A 143 18.79 -1.03 -6.78
CA LEU A 143 17.88 -0.17 -6.03
C LEU A 143 18.44 1.24 -5.85
N LYS A 144 17.55 2.24 -5.92
CA LYS A 144 17.93 3.63 -5.62
C LYS A 144 18.53 3.74 -4.23
N ASP A 145 19.40 4.74 -4.05
CA ASP A 145 20.17 4.96 -2.83
C ASP A 145 19.30 4.86 -1.57
N ARG A 146 19.76 4.11 -0.58
CA ARG A 146 19.12 3.83 0.70
C ARG A 146 17.73 3.16 0.65
N LEU A 147 17.17 2.87 -0.53
CA LEU A 147 15.81 2.33 -0.62
C LEU A 147 15.67 0.96 0.05
N LEU A 148 16.68 0.09 -0.11
CA LEU A 148 16.72 -1.21 0.56
C LEU A 148 16.79 -1.06 2.09
N GLU A 149 17.68 -0.19 2.58
CA GLU A 149 17.84 0.10 4.01
C GLU A 149 16.53 0.59 4.63
N ILE A 150 15.87 1.54 3.98
CA ILE A 150 14.68 2.22 4.50
C ILE A 150 13.42 1.34 4.41
N SER A 151 13.31 0.52 3.36
CA SER A 151 12.05 -0.12 3.00
C SER A 151 12.10 -1.64 2.90
N GLY A 152 13.28 -2.24 2.80
CA GLY A 152 13.43 -3.67 2.54
C GLY A 152 14.17 -4.44 3.64
N THR A 153 14.80 -3.74 4.60
CA THR A 153 15.63 -4.36 5.62
C THR A 153 14.89 -4.43 6.96
N TYR A 154 14.92 -5.61 7.58
CA TYR A 154 14.47 -5.80 8.96
C TYR A 154 15.51 -6.63 9.74
N ASN A 155 15.88 -6.16 10.94
CA ASN A 155 16.93 -6.78 11.79
C ASN A 155 18.25 -7.10 11.08
N GLY A 156 18.61 -6.29 10.08
CA GLY A 156 19.85 -6.44 9.31
C GLY A 156 19.79 -7.41 8.13
N GLU A 157 18.63 -8.03 7.87
CA GLU A 157 18.39 -8.90 6.72
C GLU A 157 17.57 -8.17 5.64
N ALA A 158 17.86 -8.43 4.37
CA ALA A 158 17.10 -7.92 3.23
C ALA A 158 15.86 -8.82 3.00
N ASN A 159 14.76 -8.53 3.67
CA ASN A 159 13.57 -9.38 3.63
C ASN A 159 12.52 -8.96 2.57
N LEU A 160 12.68 -7.79 1.97
CA LEU A 160 11.75 -7.25 0.99
C LEU A 160 12.52 -6.55 -0.14
N PHE A 161 12.24 -6.89 -1.40
CA PHE A 161 12.67 -6.07 -2.53
C PHE A 161 11.62 -4.96 -2.73
N PRO A 162 11.92 -3.69 -2.42
CA PRO A 162 10.97 -2.60 -2.61
C PRO A 162 10.56 -2.49 -4.08
N CYS A 163 9.27 -2.53 -4.40
CA CYS A 163 8.77 -2.44 -5.77
C CYS A 163 8.33 -1.02 -6.15
N THR A 164 8.47 -0.06 -5.25
CA THR A 164 8.11 1.34 -5.49
C THR A 164 9.00 2.26 -4.69
N VAL A 165 9.12 3.51 -5.14
CA VAL A 165 9.69 4.63 -4.39
C VAL A 165 8.65 5.77 -4.34
N GLY A 166 8.64 6.56 -3.28
CA GLY A 166 7.63 7.57 -3.02
C GLY A 166 6.77 7.16 -1.82
N GLY A 167 5.48 6.99 -1.99
CA GLY A 167 4.57 6.63 -0.89
C GLY A 167 4.32 7.76 0.10
N SER A 168 4.58 9.00 -0.32
CA SER A 168 4.44 10.20 0.50
C SER A 168 3.18 10.97 0.15
N PRO A 169 2.57 11.69 1.11
CA PRO A 169 1.44 12.54 0.84
C PRO A 169 1.82 13.74 -0.04
N VAL A 170 1.00 13.96 -1.05
CA VAL A 170 0.95 15.18 -1.87
C VAL A 170 -0.51 15.60 -2.03
N VAL A 171 -0.73 16.80 -2.53
CA VAL A 171 -2.09 17.29 -2.83
C VAL A 171 -2.28 17.32 -4.34
N TYR A 172 -3.16 16.47 -4.86
CA TYR A 172 -3.66 16.58 -6.22
C TYR A 172 -4.75 17.64 -6.29
N VAL A 173 -4.63 18.56 -7.23
CA VAL A 173 -5.51 19.70 -7.35
C VAL A 173 -6.15 19.74 -8.73
N ASN A 174 -7.47 19.88 -8.76
CA ASN A 174 -8.20 20.19 -9.99
C ASN A 174 -7.90 21.63 -10.40
N ALA A 175 -7.21 21.84 -11.52
CA ALA A 175 -6.76 23.16 -11.95
C ALA A 175 -7.93 24.10 -12.34
N ASP A 176 -9.03 23.52 -12.87
CA ASP A 176 -10.25 24.31 -13.16
C ASP A 176 -10.88 24.85 -11.86
N PHE A 177 -10.98 24.00 -10.85
CA PHE A 177 -11.46 24.38 -9.52
C PHE A 177 -10.54 25.45 -8.89
N ALA A 178 -9.23 25.23 -8.93
CA ALA A 178 -8.27 26.19 -8.40
C ALA A 178 -8.42 27.57 -9.05
N LYS A 179 -8.59 27.60 -10.37
CA LYS A 179 -8.84 28.85 -11.12
C LYS A 179 -10.15 29.51 -10.74
N GLU A 180 -11.23 28.74 -10.60
CA GLU A 180 -12.56 29.24 -10.24
C GLU A 180 -12.57 29.89 -8.86
N PHE A 181 -11.90 29.28 -7.89
CA PHE A 181 -11.85 29.75 -6.50
C PHE A 181 -10.66 30.64 -6.19
N GLY A 182 -9.75 30.87 -7.15
CA GLY A 182 -8.59 31.76 -6.98
C GLY A 182 -7.49 31.18 -6.08
N ILE A 183 -7.31 29.86 -6.12
CA ILE A 183 -6.31 29.14 -5.32
C ILE A 183 -4.93 29.27 -6.00
N ASP A 184 -3.93 29.70 -5.25
CA ASP A 184 -2.55 29.83 -5.73
C ASP A 184 -1.79 28.51 -5.65
N LEU A 185 -1.55 27.87 -6.78
CA LEU A 185 -0.85 26.58 -6.88
C LEU A 185 0.68 26.67 -6.72
N THR A 186 1.23 27.87 -6.57
CA THR A 186 2.66 28.07 -6.32
C THR A 186 3.01 28.14 -4.84
N LYS A 187 2.00 28.21 -3.99
CA LYS A 187 2.12 28.38 -2.54
C LYS A 187 2.16 27.02 -1.82
N ASN A 188 3.00 26.93 -0.80
CA ASN A 188 2.91 25.90 0.22
C ASN A 188 1.94 26.39 1.30
N TYR A 189 0.90 25.62 1.57
CA TYR A 189 -0.15 25.97 2.53
C TYR A 189 0.15 25.41 3.92
N THR A 190 -0.24 26.18 4.94
CA THR A 190 -0.36 25.65 6.30
C THR A 190 -1.75 25.01 6.50
N TRP A 191 -1.89 24.20 7.56
CA TRP A 191 -3.19 23.60 7.91
C TRP A 191 -4.26 24.66 8.18
N ASP A 192 -3.89 25.76 8.86
CA ASP A 192 -4.80 26.87 9.14
C ASP A 192 -5.22 27.57 7.84
N GLU A 193 -4.29 27.79 6.91
CA GLU A 193 -4.61 28.38 5.61
C GLU A 193 -5.51 27.49 4.77
N ILE A 194 -5.39 26.15 4.89
CA ILE A 194 -6.31 25.19 4.26
C ILE A 194 -7.72 25.33 4.87
N ALA A 195 -7.82 25.48 6.17
CA ALA A 195 -9.12 25.69 6.82
C ALA A 195 -9.79 26.98 6.37
N GLU A 196 -9.05 28.10 6.33
CA GLU A 196 -9.55 29.39 5.84
C GLU A 196 -9.93 29.35 4.35
N LEU A 197 -9.12 28.68 3.54
CA LEU A 197 -9.41 28.51 2.11
C LEU A 197 -10.67 27.67 1.90
N GLY A 198 -10.83 26.58 2.65
CA GLY A 198 -12.03 25.73 2.61
C GLY A 198 -13.28 26.48 2.98
N LYS A 199 -13.24 27.31 4.02
CA LYS A 199 -14.32 28.20 4.40
C LYS A 199 -14.70 29.15 3.28
N ALA A 200 -13.71 29.82 2.63
CA ALA A 200 -13.95 30.72 1.53
C ALA A 200 -14.55 30.03 0.29
N VAL A 201 -14.12 28.80 0.01
CA VAL A 201 -14.71 27.96 -1.06
C VAL A 201 -16.18 27.68 -0.78
N HIS A 202 -16.49 27.17 0.42
CA HIS A 202 -17.84 26.79 0.81
C HIS A 202 -18.80 28.00 0.93
N GLU A 203 -18.32 29.14 1.38
CA GLU A 203 -19.08 30.40 1.39
C GLU A 203 -19.46 30.87 -0.03
N LYS A 204 -18.59 30.63 -1.02
CA LYS A 204 -18.83 30.99 -2.42
C LYS A 204 -19.79 29.99 -3.12
N ASP A 205 -19.66 28.72 -2.80
CA ASP A 205 -20.49 27.61 -3.30
C ASP A 205 -20.70 26.59 -2.20
N SER A 206 -21.90 26.54 -1.63
CA SER A 206 -22.26 25.64 -0.51
C SER A 206 -22.25 24.15 -0.87
N ASP A 207 -22.19 23.79 -2.16
CA ASP A 207 -22.05 22.42 -2.61
C ASP A 207 -20.57 22.01 -2.83
N ALA A 208 -19.66 23.01 -2.78
CA ALA A 208 -18.24 22.80 -2.99
C ALA A 208 -17.50 22.68 -1.66
N TYR A 209 -16.50 21.79 -1.65
CA TYR A 209 -15.57 21.60 -0.56
C TYR A 209 -14.14 21.66 -1.10
N LEU A 210 -13.21 22.13 -0.28
CA LEU A 210 -11.81 22.19 -0.71
C LEU A 210 -11.21 20.80 -0.88
N MET A 211 -11.50 19.89 0.06
CA MET A 211 -10.88 18.56 0.14
C MET A 211 -11.89 17.46 0.51
N THR A 212 -11.46 16.22 0.29
CA THR A 212 -12.12 15.00 0.78
C THR A 212 -11.11 14.07 1.41
N ALA A 213 -11.51 13.27 2.39
CA ALA A 213 -10.70 12.23 2.98
C ALA A 213 -11.56 11.15 3.66
N ASP A 214 -11.18 9.87 3.51
CA ASP A 214 -11.71 8.77 4.31
C ASP A 214 -10.91 8.57 5.61
N ALA A 215 -11.31 7.60 6.43
CA ALA A 215 -10.67 7.32 7.72
C ALA A 215 -9.19 6.93 7.58
N ASP A 216 -8.84 6.18 6.53
CA ASP A 216 -7.45 5.77 6.30
C ASP A 216 -6.57 6.97 5.88
N MET A 217 -7.09 7.81 5.00
CA MET A 217 -6.42 9.05 4.60
C MET A 217 -6.23 9.99 5.80
N LEU A 218 -7.26 10.20 6.62
CA LEU A 218 -7.16 11.03 7.84
C LEU A 218 -6.11 10.48 8.82
N ASN A 219 -6.04 9.15 8.96
CA ASN A 219 -5.03 8.52 9.78
C ASN A 219 -3.61 8.70 9.23
N ARG A 220 -3.38 8.36 7.96
CA ARG A 220 -2.03 8.26 7.39
C ARG A 220 -1.50 9.57 6.82
N LEU A 221 -2.38 10.43 6.29
CA LEU A 221 -2.00 11.59 5.50
C LEU A 221 -2.30 12.92 6.21
N PHE A 222 -2.99 12.89 7.36
CA PHE A 222 -3.30 14.08 8.16
C PHE A 222 -2.72 13.97 9.58
N ILE A 223 -3.21 13.05 10.44
CA ILE A 223 -2.79 13.02 11.86
C ILE A 223 -1.33 12.59 12.03
N GLN A 224 -0.86 11.57 11.30
CA GLN A 224 0.54 11.13 11.40
C GLN A 224 1.52 12.22 10.94
N PRO A 225 1.39 12.82 9.72
CA PRO A 225 2.23 13.93 9.32
C PRO A 225 2.17 15.11 10.30
N TYR A 226 0.99 15.45 10.84
CA TYR A 226 0.85 16.52 11.81
C TYR A 226 1.71 16.27 13.07
N LEU A 227 1.65 15.07 13.64
CA LEU A 227 2.46 14.69 14.81
C LEU A 227 3.96 14.70 14.49
N VAL A 228 4.36 14.24 13.30
CA VAL A 228 5.75 14.32 12.84
C VAL A 228 6.20 15.76 12.62
N GLN A 229 5.37 16.61 12.04
CA GLN A 229 5.64 18.04 11.89
C GLN A 229 5.88 18.70 13.26
N LYS A 230 5.09 18.32 14.25
CA LYS A 230 5.18 18.84 15.63
C LYS A 230 6.45 18.39 16.36
N THR A 231 6.83 17.13 16.21
CA THR A 231 7.91 16.50 16.98
C THR A 231 9.25 16.45 16.25
N GLY A 232 9.23 16.36 14.92
CA GLY A 232 10.39 16.10 14.07
C GLY A 232 10.87 14.64 14.12
N LYS A 233 10.05 13.73 14.67
CA LYS A 233 10.39 12.33 14.92
C LYS A 233 9.28 11.40 14.42
N PRO A 234 9.57 10.10 14.17
CA PRO A 234 8.55 9.06 14.05
C PRO A 234 7.56 9.13 15.21
N ILE A 235 6.30 8.82 14.96
CA ILE A 235 5.28 8.89 16.02
C ILE A 235 5.56 7.90 17.17
N ILE A 236 6.24 6.78 16.86
CA ILE A 236 6.69 5.81 17.86
C ILE A 236 8.22 5.72 17.83
N ASP A 237 8.82 5.66 19.01
CA ASP A 237 10.24 5.37 19.19
C ASP A 237 10.45 3.86 19.18
N GLU A 238 11.21 3.35 18.20
CA GLU A 238 11.39 1.90 17.99
C GLU A 238 12.34 1.23 19.00
N GLU A 239 13.15 2.01 19.72
CA GLU A 239 14.03 1.45 20.76
C GLU A 239 13.29 1.31 22.10
N THR A 240 12.50 2.33 22.44
CA THR A 240 11.79 2.37 23.72
C THR A 240 10.37 1.82 23.66
N TYR A 241 9.80 1.70 22.44
CA TYR A 241 8.40 1.36 22.23
C TYR A 241 7.46 2.35 22.92
N ALA A 242 7.71 3.63 22.75
CA ALA A 242 6.93 4.70 23.35
C ALA A 242 6.54 5.77 22.31
N PRO A 243 5.41 6.47 22.48
CA PRO A 243 5.06 7.60 21.64
C PRO A 243 6.11 8.72 21.75
N ASN A 244 6.50 9.30 20.59
CA ASN A 244 7.37 10.48 20.52
C ASN A 244 6.59 11.81 20.63
N PHE A 245 5.31 11.76 20.99
CA PHE A 245 4.43 12.91 21.14
C PHE A 245 3.76 12.88 22.51
N THR A 246 3.31 14.05 22.96
CA THR A 246 2.59 14.22 24.21
C THR A 246 1.06 14.21 24.00
N GLU A 247 0.29 14.09 25.08
CA GLU A 247 -1.16 14.25 25.06
C GLU A 247 -1.56 15.61 24.42
N ALA A 248 -0.86 16.68 24.74
CA ALA A 248 -1.10 17.99 24.15
C ALA A 248 -0.86 18.01 22.63
N ASP A 249 0.19 17.34 22.13
CA ASP A 249 0.47 17.24 20.70
C ASP A 249 -0.63 16.44 19.97
N ALA A 250 -1.12 15.35 20.58
CA ALA A 250 -2.22 14.55 20.05
C ALA A 250 -3.55 15.34 20.06
N THR A 251 -3.83 16.08 21.15
CA THR A 251 -5.00 16.97 21.24
C THR A 251 -5.00 17.98 20.09
N GLU A 252 -3.87 18.64 19.83
CA GLU A 252 -3.76 19.58 18.71
C GLU A 252 -3.97 18.90 17.35
N ALA A 253 -3.48 17.66 17.16
CA ALA A 253 -3.66 16.92 15.92
C ALA A 253 -5.14 16.54 15.68
N PHE A 254 -5.86 16.06 16.69
CA PHE A 254 -7.30 15.82 16.60
C PHE A 254 -8.09 17.11 16.38
N GLN A 255 -7.72 18.19 17.09
CA GLN A 255 -8.35 19.50 16.92
C GLN A 255 -8.15 20.05 15.51
N ASN A 256 -6.98 19.83 14.89
CA ASN A 256 -6.72 20.22 13.51
C ASN A 256 -7.71 19.52 12.55
N ILE A 257 -7.91 18.21 12.70
CA ILE A 257 -8.90 17.48 11.87
C ILE A 257 -10.30 18.06 12.09
N LEU A 258 -10.70 18.29 13.34
CA LEU A 258 -12.01 18.85 13.64
C LEU A 258 -12.19 20.24 13.03
N ASN A 259 -11.16 21.09 13.06
CA ASN A 259 -11.16 22.42 12.45
C ASN A 259 -11.37 22.37 10.93
N LEU A 260 -10.78 21.39 10.24
CA LEU A 260 -10.97 21.19 8.80
C LEU A 260 -12.43 20.84 8.46
N TYR A 261 -13.11 20.05 9.30
CA TYR A 261 -14.54 19.80 9.14
C TYR A 261 -15.40 21.01 9.52
N GLN A 262 -15.12 21.69 10.61
CA GLN A 262 -15.88 22.86 11.06
C GLN A 262 -15.78 24.06 10.13
N SER A 263 -14.66 24.17 9.42
CA SER A 263 -14.46 25.18 8.36
C SER A 263 -15.06 24.80 7.00
N ASN A 264 -15.64 23.60 6.87
CA ASN A 264 -16.06 23.01 5.59
C ASN A 264 -14.89 22.89 4.58
N ALA A 265 -13.65 22.81 5.04
CA ALA A 265 -12.51 22.48 4.18
C ALA A 265 -12.60 21.02 3.72
N LEU A 266 -13.01 20.11 4.60
CA LEU A 266 -13.34 18.72 4.26
C LEU A 266 -14.85 18.56 4.02
N GLU A 267 -15.23 17.78 3.01
CA GLU A 267 -16.63 17.36 2.87
C GLU A 267 -17.09 16.54 4.07
N PRO A 268 -18.42 16.44 4.36
CA PRO A 268 -18.91 15.65 5.48
C PRO A 268 -18.37 14.22 5.44
N PHE A 269 -17.86 13.74 6.57
CA PHE A 269 -17.18 12.44 6.66
C PHE A 269 -18.03 11.27 6.15
N GLY A 270 -19.35 11.29 6.45
CA GLY A 270 -20.28 10.25 5.97
C GLY A 270 -20.40 10.19 4.45
N ASP A 271 -20.24 11.32 3.73
CA ASP A 271 -20.24 11.37 2.26
C ASP A 271 -18.94 10.76 1.72
N ALA A 272 -17.78 11.19 2.25
CA ALA A 272 -16.47 10.67 1.87
C ALA A 272 -16.33 9.16 2.14
N ALA A 273 -16.85 8.67 3.27
CA ALA A 273 -16.79 7.27 3.66
C ALA A 273 -17.46 6.31 2.66
N THR A 274 -18.41 6.80 1.85
CA THR A 274 -19.03 5.98 0.78
C THR A 274 -18.06 5.64 -0.35
N PHE A 275 -16.96 6.36 -0.46
CA PHE A 275 -15.90 6.19 -1.46
C PHE A 275 -14.57 5.75 -0.83
N ALA A 276 -14.58 5.19 0.38
CA ALA A 276 -13.37 4.75 1.06
C ALA A 276 -12.50 3.87 0.17
N GLY A 277 -11.21 4.20 0.06
CA GLY A 277 -10.24 3.55 -0.84
C GLY A 277 -10.41 3.86 -2.34
N GLN A 278 -11.47 4.57 -2.74
CA GLN A 278 -11.82 4.89 -4.13
C GLN A 278 -12.18 6.38 -4.30
N MET A 279 -11.39 7.28 -3.73
CA MET A 279 -11.67 8.73 -3.76
C MET A 279 -11.70 9.33 -5.17
N ASP A 280 -11.04 8.69 -6.13
CA ASP A 280 -11.14 9.02 -7.56
C ASP A 280 -12.56 8.87 -8.13
N GLN A 281 -13.39 8.03 -7.51
CA GLN A 281 -14.78 7.79 -7.88
C GLN A 281 -15.78 8.66 -7.09
N ASN A 282 -15.29 9.51 -6.19
CA ASN A 282 -16.15 10.44 -5.48
C ASN A 282 -16.88 11.36 -6.48
N THR A 283 -18.20 11.31 -6.46
CA THR A 283 -19.03 12.04 -7.43
C THR A 283 -18.85 13.56 -7.35
N LYS A 284 -18.55 14.11 -6.16
CA LYS A 284 -18.24 15.53 -6.02
C LYS A 284 -16.87 15.87 -6.63
N TRP A 285 -15.88 14.98 -6.51
CA TRP A 285 -14.59 15.13 -7.21
C TRP A 285 -14.78 15.15 -8.73
N ILE A 286 -15.47 14.14 -9.28
CA ILE A 286 -15.76 14.04 -10.72
C ILE A 286 -16.52 15.25 -11.23
N ASN A 287 -17.47 15.78 -10.45
CA ASN A 287 -18.28 16.94 -10.79
C ASN A 287 -17.63 18.30 -10.43
N LYS A 288 -16.34 18.31 -10.10
CA LYS A 288 -15.59 19.54 -9.76
C LYS A 288 -16.16 20.31 -8.57
N LYS A 289 -16.75 19.59 -7.61
CA LYS A 289 -17.23 20.13 -6.33
C LYS A 289 -16.25 19.86 -5.17
N ILE A 290 -15.18 19.12 -5.45
CA ILE A 290 -14.00 18.97 -4.61
C ILE A 290 -12.79 19.44 -5.41
N GLY A 291 -11.97 20.29 -4.81
CA GLY A 291 -10.82 20.90 -5.46
C GLY A 291 -9.52 20.16 -5.28
N MET A 292 -9.36 19.45 -4.16
CA MET A 292 -8.09 18.85 -3.75
C MET A 292 -8.30 17.47 -3.12
N ILE A 293 -7.34 16.58 -3.34
CA ILE A 293 -7.24 15.30 -2.64
C ILE A 293 -5.81 15.10 -2.16
N VAL A 294 -5.64 14.86 -0.85
CA VAL A 294 -4.35 14.44 -0.29
C VAL A 294 -4.24 12.94 -0.49
N ASP A 295 -3.27 12.50 -1.30
CA ASP A 295 -3.04 11.07 -1.52
C ASP A 295 -1.55 10.83 -1.80
N TYR A 296 -1.16 9.58 -1.95
CA TYR A 296 0.21 9.18 -2.19
C TYR A 296 0.72 9.59 -3.57
N THR A 297 2.01 9.85 -3.68
CA THR A 297 2.68 10.19 -4.95
C THR A 297 2.39 9.20 -6.09
N GLY A 298 2.12 7.93 -5.76
CA GLY A 298 1.77 6.89 -6.74
C GLY A 298 0.34 6.94 -7.25
N SER A 299 -0.52 7.81 -6.73
CA SER A 299 -1.96 7.85 -7.08
C SER A 299 -2.28 8.73 -8.30
N ALA A 300 -1.28 9.39 -8.91
CA ALA A 300 -1.49 10.29 -10.05
C ALA A 300 -2.28 9.65 -11.21
N PRO A 301 -1.96 8.43 -11.71
CA PRO A 301 -2.70 7.81 -12.81
C PRO A 301 -4.18 7.60 -12.51
N LYS A 302 -4.51 7.26 -11.26
CA LYS A 302 -5.87 7.05 -10.77
C LYS A 302 -6.69 8.34 -10.88
N TYR A 303 -6.16 9.47 -10.46
CA TYR A 303 -6.86 10.76 -10.53
C TYR A 303 -6.90 11.33 -11.95
N LEU A 304 -5.83 11.17 -12.74
CA LEU A 304 -5.82 11.57 -14.15
C LEU A 304 -6.89 10.86 -14.99
N SER A 305 -7.22 9.61 -14.66
CA SER A 305 -8.25 8.86 -15.36
C SER A 305 -9.68 9.19 -14.89
N SER A 306 -9.85 9.87 -13.76
CA SER A 306 -11.15 10.10 -13.13
C SER A 306 -11.83 11.42 -13.52
N VAL A 307 -11.07 12.40 -14.03
CA VAL A 307 -11.60 13.72 -14.40
C VAL A 307 -11.04 14.21 -15.73
N ASP A 308 -11.84 14.98 -16.47
CA ASP A 308 -11.40 15.62 -17.73
C ASP A 308 -10.64 16.95 -17.51
N SER A 309 -10.55 17.42 -16.25
CA SER A 309 -9.83 18.64 -15.90
C SER A 309 -8.33 18.39 -15.86
N PRO A 310 -7.52 19.40 -16.22
CA PRO A 310 -6.09 19.38 -15.92
C PRO A 310 -5.88 19.24 -14.41
N LEU A 311 -4.94 18.37 -14.04
CA LEU A 311 -4.52 18.21 -12.65
C LEU A 311 -3.16 18.83 -12.41
N GLU A 312 -3.00 19.39 -11.25
CA GLU A 312 -1.73 19.85 -10.70
C GLU A 312 -1.42 19.12 -9.40
N VAL A 313 -0.17 19.19 -8.97
CA VAL A 313 0.25 18.65 -7.67
C VAL A 313 1.04 19.70 -6.91
N ILE A 314 0.71 19.84 -5.62
CA ILE A 314 1.40 20.72 -4.67
C ILE A 314 1.81 19.91 -3.43
N SER A 315 2.68 20.49 -2.62
CA SER A 315 3.11 19.88 -1.36
C SER A 315 1.92 19.72 -0.39
N ALA A 316 1.96 18.67 0.42
CA ALA A 316 1.02 18.51 1.53
C ALA A 316 1.13 19.71 2.52
N PRO A 317 0.04 20.06 3.21
CA PRO A 317 0.07 21.15 4.17
C PRO A 317 1.05 20.91 5.31
N VAL A 318 1.67 21.98 5.79
CA VAL A 318 2.66 21.93 6.89
C VAL A 318 2.26 22.95 7.97
N MET A 319 2.38 22.56 9.24
CA MET A 319 2.10 23.51 10.32
C MET A 319 3.11 24.66 10.35
N GLU A 320 2.71 25.79 10.91
CA GLU A 320 3.65 26.88 11.18
C GLU A 320 4.74 26.41 12.17
N ASN A 321 6.00 26.72 11.89
CA ASN A 321 7.15 26.28 12.69
C ASN A 321 7.32 24.74 12.81
N ALA A 322 6.93 23.98 11.79
CA ALA A 322 7.15 22.55 11.71
C ALA A 322 8.63 22.19 11.88
N LYS A 323 8.90 21.12 12.64
CA LYS A 323 10.25 20.59 12.82
C LYS A 323 10.66 19.64 11.68
N SER A 324 9.69 19.18 10.89
CA SER A 324 9.84 18.35 9.70
C SER A 324 8.63 18.61 8.80
N THR A 325 8.74 18.33 7.51
CA THR A 325 7.58 18.36 6.61
C THR A 325 6.57 17.25 6.91
N GLY A 326 6.99 16.19 7.60
CA GLY A 326 6.16 14.99 7.82
C GLY A 326 6.01 14.14 6.55
N VAL A 327 6.74 14.47 5.48
CA VAL A 327 6.71 13.76 4.20
C VAL A 327 7.63 12.55 4.29
N VAL A 328 7.07 11.35 4.14
CA VAL A 328 7.81 10.09 4.19
C VAL A 328 8.48 9.80 2.85
N TYR A 329 9.77 9.46 2.85
CA TYR A 329 10.45 8.94 1.66
C TYR A 329 10.73 7.44 1.84
N GLY A 330 10.65 6.69 0.74
CA GLY A 330 10.90 5.25 0.70
C GLY A 330 9.83 4.51 -0.08
N GLY A 331 9.89 3.19 -0.08
CA GLY A 331 8.84 2.32 -0.59
C GLY A 331 7.93 1.87 0.55
N ASP A 332 6.66 1.81 0.28
CA ASP A 332 5.66 1.30 1.25
C ASP A 332 5.49 -0.22 1.16
N ARG A 333 5.89 -0.83 0.03
CA ARG A 333 5.68 -2.25 -0.28
C ARG A 333 6.75 -2.82 -1.19
N GLY A 334 6.80 -4.13 -1.25
CA GLY A 334 7.70 -4.87 -2.13
C GLY A 334 7.37 -6.34 -2.20
N PHE A 335 8.30 -7.13 -2.71
CA PHE A 335 8.17 -8.58 -2.83
C PHE A 335 9.18 -9.29 -1.93
N SER A 336 8.72 -10.33 -1.27
CA SER A 336 9.51 -11.19 -0.38
C SER A 336 9.47 -12.63 -0.86
N ILE A 337 10.46 -13.42 -0.48
CA ILE A 337 10.50 -14.86 -0.72
C ILE A 337 10.24 -15.58 0.60
N ASN A 338 9.33 -16.55 0.56
CA ASN A 338 9.03 -17.42 1.69
C ASN A 338 10.24 -18.30 2.03
N ASP A 339 10.77 -18.21 3.23
CA ASP A 339 11.95 -18.99 3.64
C ASP A 339 11.69 -20.50 3.65
N ASN A 340 10.44 -20.94 3.78
CA ASN A 340 10.05 -22.34 3.67
C ASN A 340 9.82 -22.81 2.23
N SER A 341 10.03 -21.97 1.21
CA SER A 341 9.98 -22.40 -0.18
C SER A 341 11.07 -23.42 -0.48
N ALA A 342 10.70 -24.49 -1.20
CA ALA A 342 11.66 -25.45 -1.73
C ALA A 342 12.41 -24.95 -2.98
N HIS A 343 11.98 -23.80 -3.54
CA HIS A 343 12.41 -23.23 -4.81
C HIS A 343 12.84 -21.77 -4.66
N LYS A 344 13.60 -21.47 -3.60
CA LYS A 344 14.02 -20.08 -3.28
C LYS A 344 14.88 -19.46 -4.37
N ASP A 345 15.77 -20.24 -4.97
CA ASP A 345 16.65 -19.72 -6.03
C ASP A 345 15.86 -19.39 -7.30
N GLU A 346 14.96 -20.27 -7.72
CA GLU A 346 14.11 -20.02 -8.89
C GLU A 346 13.10 -18.88 -8.62
N ALA A 347 12.62 -18.75 -7.38
CA ALA A 347 11.78 -17.63 -6.96
C ALA A 347 12.55 -16.30 -7.01
N ALA A 348 13.84 -16.31 -6.62
CA ALA A 348 14.70 -15.14 -6.67
C ALA A 348 15.07 -14.76 -8.12
N GLU A 349 15.34 -15.74 -9.00
CA GLU A 349 15.56 -15.49 -10.43
C GLU A 349 14.32 -14.85 -11.11
N PHE A 350 13.12 -15.30 -10.73
CA PHE A 350 11.88 -14.65 -11.21
C PHE A 350 11.71 -13.25 -10.61
N LEU A 351 12.01 -13.06 -9.33
CA LEU A 351 11.96 -11.73 -8.70
C LEU A 351 12.96 -10.77 -9.34
N ASP A 352 14.16 -11.24 -9.63
CA ASP A 352 15.19 -10.45 -10.34
C ASP A 352 14.71 -10.04 -11.75
N PHE A 353 14.16 -11.00 -12.50
CA PHE A 353 13.55 -10.69 -13.79
C PHE A 353 12.45 -9.64 -13.64
N LEU A 354 11.54 -9.83 -12.69
CA LEU A 354 10.40 -8.93 -12.47
C LEU A 354 10.85 -7.49 -12.19
N MET A 355 11.94 -7.31 -11.44
CA MET A 355 12.36 -6.00 -10.94
C MET A 355 13.49 -5.36 -11.73
N ASN A 356 14.32 -6.16 -12.41
CA ASN A 356 15.55 -5.71 -13.04
C ASN A 356 15.61 -5.95 -14.56
N ASP A 357 14.80 -6.88 -15.14
CA ASP A 357 14.82 -7.11 -16.58
C ASP A 357 14.12 -5.98 -17.34
N PRO A 358 14.77 -5.38 -18.38
CA PRO A 358 14.18 -4.30 -19.17
C PRO A 358 12.85 -4.65 -19.85
N GLU A 359 12.59 -5.92 -20.14
CA GLU A 359 11.32 -6.34 -20.74
C GLU A 359 10.21 -6.34 -19.70
N ALA A 360 10.46 -6.91 -18.51
CA ALA A 360 9.51 -6.89 -17.40
C ALA A 360 9.17 -5.46 -16.96
N ILE A 361 10.18 -4.57 -16.86
CA ILE A 361 10.00 -3.16 -16.57
C ILE A 361 9.06 -2.48 -17.57
N LYS A 362 9.29 -2.70 -18.89
CA LYS A 362 8.46 -2.13 -19.95
C LYS A 362 7.01 -2.64 -19.93
N ILE A 363 6.81 -3.90 -19.57
CA ILE A 363 5.50 -4.53 -19.45
C ILE A 363 4.75 -3.94 -18.24
N GLN A 364 5.40 -3.90 -17.08
CA GLN A 364 4.79 -3.44 -15.83
C GLN A 364 4.49 -1.94 -15.82
N LYS A 365 5.30 -1.16 -16.54
CA LYS A 365 5.24 0.32 -16.48
C LYS A 365 5.30 0.79 -15.01
N THR A 366 4.37 1.66 -14.61
CA THR A 366 4.23 2.15 -13.22
C THR A 366 3.08 1.49 -12.46
N GLU A 367 2.44 0.45 -13.01
CA GLU A 367 1.25 -0.19 -12.41
C GLU A 367 1.57 -0.95 -11.11
N VAL A 368 2.78 -1.50 -11.00
CA VAL A 368 3.24 -2.19 -9.78
C VAL A 368 3.75 -1.20 -8.74
N GLY A 369 4.40 -0.14 -9.20
CA GLY A 369 4.93 0.94 -8.40
C GLY A 369 5.81 1.89 -9.20
N TYR A 370 6.17 3.03 -8.63
CA TYR A 370 7.08 3.95 -9.29
C TYR A 370 8.52 3.50 -9.10
N CYS A 371 9.19 3.22 -10.18
CA CYS A 371 10.62 3.00 -10.44
C CYS A 371 11.54 2.86 -9.21
N PRO A 372 11.65 1.70 -8.58
CA PRO A 372 12.53 1.51 -7.43
C PRO A 372 14.02 1.52 -7.81
N THR A 373 14.34 1.33 -9.10
CA THR A 373 15.70 1.35 -9.65
C THR A 373 15.87 2.53 -10.62
N GLN A 374 17.10 3.05 -10.77
CA GLN A 374 17.39 4.08 -11.74
C GLN A 374 17.17 3.59 -13.17
N GLN A 375 17.51 2.33 -13.45
CA GLN A 375 17.28 1.70 -14.75
C GLN A 375 15.80 1.67 -15.12
N ALA A 376 14.91 1.34 -14.18
CA ALA A 376 13.47 1.35 -14.42
C ALA A 376 12.98 2.76 -14.77
N GLU A 377 13.44 3.77 -14.05
CA GLU A 377 13.07 5.16 -14.33
C GLU A 377 13.52 5.59 -15.74
N ASP A 378 14.78 5.34 -16.09
CA ASP A 378 15.32 5.71 -17.42
C ASP A 378 14.57 5.02 -18.55
N ILE A 379 14.25 3.72 -18.41
CA ILE A 379 13.49 2.94 -19.39
C ILE A 379 12.08 3.52 -19.55
N LEU A 380 11.38 3.77 -18.46
CA LEU A 380 9.98 4.20 -18.48
C LEU A 380 9.82 5.66 -18.93
N ILE A 381 10.79 6.54 -18.62
CA ILE A 381 10.86 7.89 -19.21
C ILE A 381 11.06 7.80 -20.71
N ALA A 382 12.03 6.99 -21.17
CA ALA A 382 12.30 6.82 -22.60
C ALA A 382 11.10 6.22 -23.36
N GLN A 383 10.28 5.40 -22.71
CA GLN A 383 9.06 4.81 -23.26
C GLN A 383 7.87 5.78 -23.23
N GLY A 384 7.95 6.90 -22.51
CA GLY A 384 6.82 7.81 -22.28
C GLY A 384 5.74 7.22 -21.36
N SER A 385 6.11 6.28 -20.49
CA SER A 385 5.20 5.61 -19.56
C SER A 385 5.21 6.24 -18.16
N VAL A 386 6.11 7.18 -17.90
CA VAL A 386 6.10 7.98 -16.67
C VAL A 386 5.22 9.19 -16.90
N ASP A 387 4.20 9.33 -16.09
CA ASP A 387 3.34 10.50 -16.11
C ASP A 387 4.04 11.71 -15.48
N GLU A 388 3.93 12.89 -16.13
CA GLU A 388 4.59 14.10 -15.64
C GLU A 388 4.06 14.58 -14.29
N LEU A 389 2.76 14.35 -14.01
CA LEU A 389 2.16 14.68 -12.72
C LEU A 389 2.74 13.80 -11.60
N GLN A 390 2.87 12.49 -11.87
CA GLN A 390 3.47 11.55 -10.94
C GLN A 390 4.95 11.89 -10.67
N LYS A 391 5.70 12.19 -11.73
CA LYS A 391 7.10 12.63 -11.59
C LYS A 391 7.20 13.90 -10.73
N LYS A 392 6.36 14.89 -11.00
CA LYS A 392 6.32 16.14 -10.22
C LYS A 392 5.97 15.86 -8.75
N ALA A 393 5.05 14.94 -8.49
CA ALA A 393 4.69 14.52 -7.13
C ALA A 393 5.90 13.94 -6.38
N ILE A 394 6.67 13.06 -7.02
CA ILE A 394 7.87 12.46 -6.42
C ILE A 394 8.99 13.51 -6.23
N ASP A 395 9.21 14.38 -7.20
CA ASP A 395 10.20 15.46 -7.09
C ASP A 395 9.88 16.44 -5.94
N LEU A 396 8.60 16.65 -5.63
CA LEU A 396 8.18 17.47 -4.49
C LEU A 396 8.57 16.82 -3.15
N VAL A 397 8.34 15.53 -2.98
CA VAL A 397 8.60 14.82 -1.72
C VAL A 397 10.08 14.50 -1.51
N ALA A 398 10.86 14.38 -2.58
CA ALA A 398 12.30 14.12 -2.49
C ALA A 398 13.11 15.30 -1.93
N LYS A 399 12.54 16.50 -1.88
CA LYS A 399 13.26 17.73 -1.47
C LYS A 399 13.58 17.79 0.02
N ASP A 400 12.72 17.25 0.86
CA ASP A 400 12.90 17.24 2.33
C ASP A 400 12.25 15.97 2.92
N PRO A 401 12.88 14.82 2.69
CA PRO A 401 12.32 13.54 3.09
C PRO A 401 12.48 13.32 4.60
N TYR A 402 11.42 12.83 5.20
CA TYR A 402 11.40 12.28 6.54
C TYR A 402 11.40 10.76 6.45
N ILE A 403 12.17 10.09 7.31
CA ILE A 403 12.22 8.63 7.38
C ILE A 403 11.31 8.17 8.51
N ASN A 404 10.22 7.45 8.17
CA ASN A 404 9.36 6.81 9.14
C ASN A 404 9.91 5.43 9.52
N ASN A 405 9.63 4.97 10.73
CA ASN A 405 9.93 3.60 11.15
C ASN A 405 8.71 2.68 10.98
N MET A 406 8.96 1.37 11.03
CA MET A 406 7.94 0.36 10.76
C MET A 406 6.87 0.30 11.86
N ILE A 407 7.27 0.46 13.13
CA ILE A 407 6.35 0.41 14.28
C ILE A 407 5.29 1.50 14.22
N SER A 408 5.62 2.67 13.71
CA SER A 408 4.66 3.78 13.55
C SER A 408 3.48 3.43 12.64
N GLY A 409 3.65 2.47 11.73
CA GLY A 409 2.62 1.93 10.82
C GLY A 409 1.98 0.63 11.30
N ASN A 410 2.20 0.21 12.57
CA ASN A 410 1.59 -1.01 13.09
C ASN A 410 0.06 -0.96 13.00
N THR A 411 -0.54 -2.04 12.52
CA THR A 411 -1.97 -2.12 12.19
C THR A 411 -2.88 -1.90 13.40
N GLU A 412 -2.50 -2.42 14.59
CA GLU A 412 -3.31 -2.23 15.81
C GLU A 412 -3.31 -0.76 16.23
N LEU A 413 -2.15 -0.07 16.14
CA LEU A 413 -2.05 1.36 16.41
C LEU A 413 -2.84 2.21 15.42
N GLU A 414 -2.91 1.78 14.15
CA GLU A 414 -3.72 2.46 13.12
C GLU A 414 -5.21 2.36 13.37
N VAL A 415 -5.68 1.19 13.80
CA VAL A 415 -7.10 0.99 14.13
C VAL A 415 -7.51 1.95 15.24
N VAL A 416 -6.72 2.04 16.32
CA VAL A 416 -6.98 2.98 17.43
C VAL A 416 -7.10 4.42 16.93
N ARG A 417 -6.17 4.88 16.09
CA ARG A 417 -6.23 6.25 15.54
C ARG A 417 -7.49 6.47 14.69
N LYS A 418 -7.83 5.52 13.83
CA LYS A 418 -9.00 5.63 12.93
C LYS A 418 -10.30 5.69 13.71
N ASP A 419 -10.45 4.90 14.76
CA ASP A 419 -11.64 4.89 15.59
C ASP A 419 -11.79 6.22 16.34
N LEU A 420 -10.73 6.69 16.99
CA LEU A 420 -10.75 7.96 17.73
C LEU A 420 -10.96 9.19 16.81
N ILE A 421 -10.39 9.18 15.59
CA ILE A 421 -10.66 10.22 14.59
C ILE A 421 -12.17 10.29 14.28
N GLN A 422 -12.82 9.15 14.08
CA GLN A 422 -14.24 9.10 13.76
C GLN A 422 -15.09 9.59 14.95
N GLU A 423 -14.78 9.17 16.17
CA GLU A 423 -15.48 9.60 17.38
C GLU A 423 -15.37 11.12 17.58
N VAL A 424 -14.19 11.71 17.33
CA VAL A 424 -13.99 13.17 17.38
C VAL A 424 -14.82 13.88 16.30
N ILE A 425 -14.82 13.38 15.06
CA ILE A 425 -15.57 13.98 13.95
C ILE A 425 -17.08 13.96 14.22
N TYR A 426 -17.60 12.85 14.77
CA TYR A 426 -19.02 12.74 15.13
C TYR A 426 -19.38 13.45 16.42
N GLY A 427 -18.39 13.95 17.20
CA GLY A 427 -18.60 14.65 18.45
C GLY A 427 -18.94 13.72 19.61
N ASP A 428 -18.62 12.44 19.50
CA ASP A 428 -18.83 11.44 20.56
C ASP A 428 -17.84 11.62 21.72
N ILE A 429 -16.61 12.08 21.38
CA ILE A 429 -15.57 12.47 22.35
C ILE A 429 -14.92 13.80 21.96
N THR A 430 -14.28 14.45 22.95
CA THR A 430 -13.49 15.66 22.70
C THR A 430 -12.09 15.31 22.16
N PRO A 431 -11.39 16.23 21.46
CA PRO A 431 -9.98 16.05 21.10
C PRO A 431 -9.07 15.72 22.27
N GLU A 432 -9.33 16.30 23.45
CA GLU A 432 -8.59 16.03 24.69
C GLU A 432 -8.81 14.60 25.18
N ASP A 433 -10.07 14.14 25.23
CA ASP A 433 -10.39 12.78 25.63
C ASP A 433 -9.83 11.75 24.63
N ALA A 434 -9.89 12.04 23.33
CA ALA A 434 -9.29 11.21 22.29
C ALA A 434 -7.77 11.09 22.42
N ALA A 435 -7.08 12.19 22.72
CA ALA A 435 -5.64 12.19 22.93
C ALA A 435 -5.22 11.35 24.13
N LYS A 436 -5.97 11.44 25.22
CA LYS A 436 -5.75 10.64 26.42
C LYS A 436 -5.97 9.16 26.15
N GLU A 437 -7.09 8.80 25.53
CA GLU A 437 -7.43 7.43 25.18
C GLU A 437 -6.43 6.84 24.19
N LEU A 438 -5.95 7.62 23.20
CA LEU A 438 -4.88 7.23 22.28
C LEU A 438 -3.63 6.77 23.03
N LEU A 439 -3.17 7.56 24.01
CA LEU A 439 -1.97 7.23 24.77
C LEU A 439 -2.16 6.01 25.68
N GLU A 440 -3.33 5.85 26.30
CA GLU A 440 -3.66 4.69 27.13
C GLU A 440 -3.66 3.40 26.31
N GLN A 441 -4.32 3.39 25.15
CA GLN A 441 -4.36 2.23 24.26
C GLN A 441 -2.98 1.94 23.63
N TYR A 442 -2.22 2.97 23.29
CA TYR A 442 -0.85 2.82 22.79
C TYR A 442 0.10 2.20 23.81
N GLU A 443 0.02 2.59 25.09
CA GLU A 443 0.83 1.99 26.14
C GLU A 443 0.58 0.47 26.25
N GLU A 444 -0.68 0.03 26.15
CA GLU A 444 -1.03 -1.39 26.17
C GLU A 444 -0.47 -2.14 24.94
N ILE A 445 -0.73 -1.64 23.72
CA ILE A 445 -0.32 -2.30 22.48
C ILE A 445 1.22 -2.35 22.36
N LEU A 446 1.89 -1.21 22.61
CA LEU A 446 3.35 -1.12 22.52
C LEU A 446 4.02 -1.98 23.58
N GLY A 447 3.43 -2.10 24.78
CA GLY A 447 3.89 -3.03 25.80
C GLY A 447 3.85 -4.49 25.36
N GLN A 448 2.82 -4.89 24.60
CA GLN A 448 2.71 -6.23 24.02
C GLN A 448 3.72 -6.43 22.88
N LEU A 449 3.89 -5.46 21.98
CA LEU A 449 4.85 -5.53 20.88
C LEU A 449 6.30 -5.65 21.36
N LYS A 450 6.64 -4.95 22.43
CA LYS A 450 7.99 -5.00 23.03
C LYS A 450 8.38 -6.37 23.58
N THR A 451 7.40 -7.21 23.90
CA THR A 451 7.62 -8.54 24.51
C THR A 451 7.59 -9.67 23.47
N LYS A 452 7.22 -9.39 22.24
CA LYS A 452 7.29 -10.32 21.11
C LYS A 452 8.68 -10.37 20.53
#